data_ddae8713d4ffeef54d31bb16211134d7
#
_entry.id   ddae8713d4ffeef54d31bb16211134d7
#
_cell.length_a   1.000
_cell.length_b   1.000
_cell.length_c   1.000
_cell.angle_alpha   90.00
_cell.angle_beta   90.00
_cell.angle_gamma   90.00
#
_symmetry.space_group_name_H-M   'P 1'
#
loop_
_entity.id
_entity.type
_entity.pdbx_description
1 polymer ?
#
loop_
_entity_poly.entity_id
_entity_poly.type
_entity_poly.pdbx_seq_one_letter_code
_entity_poly.pdbx_strand_id
1 'polypeptide(L)'
;MESNDIRMNLATEEYLMNHADVSEPLFLVYIQSPCVIIGRNQNAYEELDLNYLRKNHITLTRRISGGGAVFDDLGNMSFSFVKKRDEVQFGDYQNVTEPILAALHKMGATQAQSGGRNDLYINGLKFSGNAMYSKNNRTYSHGTLMYDVDLSVLDRILTVSKEKIASKATPSVKKNVTNVRGYLKPEYQFERTEDFRDQLLCELYGVKSLTEIKDKELALTQADREAIQKLFDEKYANDAWIFGEAPAFEYNKRTRIASVGIVDVKLNVVHGKISAAKIFGDFFGQQPVEQLSDFLVGKEYRFEAIEKALKQIKVSEYIHNLTNEDFLALLFS
;
A
#
# COMPACT_ATOMS: atom_id res chain seq x y z
N MET A 1 -11.76 5.44 13.43
CA MET A 1 -12.66 5.91 12.34
C MET A 1 -13.87 4.97 12.32
N GLU A 2 -15.06 5.52 12.04
CA GLU A 2 -16.32 4.77 12.17
C GLU A 2 -16.82 4.14 10.84
N SER A 3 -16.28 4.58 9.69
CA SER A 3 -16.73 4.08 8.38
C SER A 3 -16.16 2.70 8.09
N ASN A 4 -17.00 1.80 7.58
CA ASN A 4 -16.55 0.52 7.01
C ASN A 4 -16.35 0.60 5.48
N ASP A 5 -16.55 1.76 4.85
CA ASP A 5 -16.20 1.96 3.45
C ASP A 5 -14.73 2.36 3.33
N ILE A 6 -13.93 1.47 2.76
CA ILE A 6 -12.49 1.70 2.56
C ILE A 6 -12.19 2.97 1.77
N ARG A 7 -13.04 3.36 0.83
CA ARG A 7 -12.85 4.55 0.01
C ARG A 7 -12.97 5.82 0.88
N MET A 8 -13.91 5.83 1.82
CA MET A 8 -14.07 6.91 2.80
C MET A 8 -12.89 6.94 3.78
N ASN A 9 -12.42 5.77 4.20
CA ASN A 9 -11.27 5.66 5.11
C ASN A 9 -10.00 6.22 4.44
N LEU A 10 -9.72 5.85 3.19
CA LEU A 10 -8.57 6.38 2.44
C LEU A 10 -8.70 7.88 2.12
N ALA A 11 -9.93 8.37 1.86
CA ALA A 11 -10.18 9.80 1.69
C ALA A 11 -9.86 10.56 2.99
N THR A 12 -10.26 10.01 4.15
CA THR A 12 -9.96 10.58 5.46
C THR A 12 -8.46 10.57 5.75
N GLU A 13 -7.76 9.47 5.47
CA GLU A 13 -6.31 9.39 5.61
C GLU A 13 -5.59 10.45 4.78
N GLU A 14 -5.92 10.58 3.49
CA GLU A 14 -5.30 11.58 2.61
C GLU A 14 -5.63 13.01 3.06
N TYR A 15 -6.86 13.25 3.48
CA TYR A 15 -7.25 14.56 4.02
C TYR A 15 -6.43 14.92 5.26
N LEU A 16 -6.38 14.02 6.24
CA LEU A 16 -5.64 14.25 7.48
C LEU A 16 -4.13 14.35 7.25
N MET A 17 -3.57 13.56 6.33
CA MET A 17 -2.17 13.71 5.93
C MET A 17 -1.85 15.12 5.42
N ASN A 18 -2.78 15.76 4.71
CA ASN A 18 -2.54 17.06 4.11
C ASN A 18 -2.89 18.23 5.05
N HIS A 19 -3.81 18.06 5.99
CA HIS A 19 -4.44 19.17 6.72
C HIS A 19 -4.32 19.10 8.25
N ALA A 20 -4.21 17.88 8.85
CA ALA A 20 -4.13 17.76 10.30
C ALA A 20 -2.89 18.44 10.86
N ASP A 21 -2.96 18.91 12.11
CA ASP A 21 -1.77 19.26 12.87
C ASP A 21 -0.98 17.97 13.17
N VAL A 22 0.29 17.98 12.81
CA VAL A 22 1.23 16.89 13.06
C VAL A 22 2.39 17.34 13.96
N SER A 23 2.11 18.29 14.86
CA SER A 23 3.01 18.64 15.98
C SER A 23 3.31 17.40 16.86
N GLU A 24 2.30 16.53 17.00
CA GLU A 24 2.43 15.16 17.50
C GLU A 24 2.04 14.16 16.40
N PRO A 25 2.56 12.92 16.45
CA PRO A 25 2.17 11.89 15.51
C PRO A 25 0.67 11.60 15.55
N LEU A 26 0.01 11.65 14.40
CA LEU A 26 -1.39 11.25 14.28
C LEU A 26 -1.46 9.75 14.03
N PHE A 27 -2.26 9.04 14.80
CA PHE A 27 -2.52 7.61 14.64
C PHE A 27 -3.98 7.35 14.30
N LEU A 28 -4.23 6.60 13.22
CA LEU A 28 -5.57 6.22 12.79
C LEU A 28 -5.70 4.71 12.78
N VAL A 29 -6.89 4.22 13.14
CA VAL A 29 -7.27 2.82 13.02
C VAL A 29 -8.67 2.70 12.44
N TYR A 30 -8.89 1.70 11.60
CA TYR A 30 -10.19 1.44 11.00
C TYR A 30 -10.34 -0.02 10.56
N ILE A 31 -11.59 -0.43 10.44
CA ILE A 31 -12.00 -1.77 9.99
C ILE A 31 -12.95 -1.55 8.81
N GLN A 32 -12.81 -2.32 7.75
CA GLN A 32 -13.58 -2.14 6.53
C GLN A 32 -14.30 -3.41 6.09
N SER A 33 -15.41 -3.21 5.36
CA SER A 33 -16.12 -4.27 4.64
C SER A 33 -15.21 -4.88 3.56
N PRO A 34 -15.53 -6.10 3.06
CA PRO A 34 -14.70 -6.77 2.08
C PRO A 34 -14.29 -5.89 0.91
N CYS A 35 -12.99 -5.73 0.73
CA CYS A 35 -12.42 -4.85 -0.29
C CYS A 35 -11.05 -5.32 -0.79
N VAL A 36 -10.68 -4.85 -1.98
CA VAL A 36 -9.32 -4.92 -2.51
C VAL A 36 -8.78 -3.51 -2.68
N ILE A 37 -7.60 -3.28 -2.15
CA ILE A 37 -6.89 -2.01 -2.27
C ILE A 37 -5.64 -2.23 -3.12
N ILE A 38 -5.60 -1.68 -4.33
CA ILE A 38 -4.39 -1.72 -5.16
C ILE A 38 -3.46 -0.57 -4.82
N GLY A 39 -2.16 -0.82 -5.00
CA GLY A 39 -1.14 0.23 -4.90
C GLY A 39 -1.25 1.23 -6.04
N ARG A 40 -0.73 2.46 -5.82
CA ARG A 40 -0.82 3.56 -6.76
C ARG A 40 -0.44 3.17 -8.20
N ASN A 41 0.62 2.36 -8.34
CA ASN A 41 1.24 2.07 -9.62
C ASN A 41 0.82 0.73 -10.23
N GLN A 42 -0.18 0.03 -9.66
CA GLN A 42 -0.65 -1.25 -10.19
C GLN A 42 -1.66 -1.08 -11.33
N ASN A 43 -1.61 -1.99 -12.28
CA ASN A 43 -2.63 -2.12 -13.32
C ASN A 43 -3.74 -3.06 -12.82
N ALA A 44 -4.92 -2.51 -12.49
CA ALA A 44 -6.04 -3.27 -11.95
C ALA A 44 -6.50 -4.41 -12.88
N TYR A 45 -6.46 -4.18 -14.20
CA TYR A 45 -6.91 -5.15 -15.20
C TYR A 45 -5.99 -6.38 -15.32
N GLU A 46 -4.71 -6.24 -14.98
CA GLU A 46 -3.74 -7.32 -15.08
C GLU A 46 -3.54 -8.07 -13.75
N GLU A 47 -3.81 -7.40 -12.64
CA GLU A 47 -3.50 -7.92 -11.30
C GLU A 47 -4.70 -8.65 -10.65
N LEU A 48 -5.95 -8.35 -11.08
CA LEU A 48 -7.16 -8.77 -10.36
C LEU A 48 -8.18 -9.46 -11.26
N ASP A 49 -8.91 -10.44 -10.69
CA ASP A 49 -10.15 -10.96 -11.28
C ASP A 49 -11.33 -10.01 -10.95
N LEU A 50 -11.53 -9.00 -11.81
CA LEU A 50 -12.58 -8.00 -11.64
C LEU A 50 -13.99 -8.60 -11.67
N ASN A 51 -14.19 -9.74 -12.38
CA ASN A 51 -15.47 -10.42 -12.42
C ASN A 51 -15.79 -11.09 -11.07
N TYR A 52 -14.78 -11.68 -10.44
CA TYR A 52 -14.91 -12.24 -9.11
C TYR A 52 -15.26 -11.16 -8.08
N LEU A 53 -14.54 -10.01 -8.11
CA LEU A 53 -14.82 -8.89 -7.19
C LEU A 53 -16.27 -8.42 -7.31
N ARG A 54 -16.74 -8.18 -8.54
CA ARG A 54 -18.11 -7.72 -8.79
C ARG A 54 -19.17 -8.71 -8.31
N LYS A 55 -19.00 -10.02 -8.59
CA LYS A 55 -19.94 -11.07 -8.20
C LYS A 55 -20.05 -11.25 -6.68
N ASN A 56 -18.98 -10.99 -5.95
CA ASN A 56 -18.92 -11.15 -4.50
C ASN A 56 -19.06 -9.82 -3.74
N HIS A 57 -19.43 -8.73 -4.42
CA HIS A 57 -19.62 -7.40 -3.83
C HIS A 57 -18.39 -6.90 -3.07
N ILE A 58 -17.18 -7.24 -3.57
CA ILE A 58 -15.90 -6.80 -3.01
C ILE A 58 -15.57 -5.44 -3.59
N THR A 59 -15.46 -4.43 -2.74
CA THR A 59 -15.13 -3.06 -3.16
C THR A 59 -13.70 -2.98 -3.67
N LEU A 60 -13.48 -2.39 -4.86
CA LEU A 60 -12.16 -2.09 -5.38
C LEU A 60 -11.86 -0.60 -5.21
N THR A 61 -10.65 -0.31 -4.73
CA THR A 61 -10.14 1.06 -4.68
C THR A 61 -8.61 1.09 -4.85
N ARG A 62 -8.04 2.29 -5.03
CA ARG A 62 -6.61 2.54 -5.20
C ARG A 62 -6.13 3.50 -4.12
N ARG A 63 -5.05 3.13 -3.41
CA ARG A 63 -4.39 4.00 -2.44
C ARG A 63 -3.33 4.90 -3.09
N ILE A 64 -2.95 5.98 -2.41
CA ILE A 64 -1.91 6.92 -2.87
C ILE A 64 -0.49 6.39 -2.71
N SER A 65 -0.27 5.42 -1.83
CA SER A 65 1.02 4.77 -1.63
C SER A 65 1.26 3.66 -2.66
N GLY A 66 2.52 3.29 -2.88
CA GLY A 66 2.90 2.16 -3.72
C GLY A 66 2.63 0.79 -3.08
N GLY A 67 3.24 -0.25 -3.63
CA GLY A 67 3.12 -1.63 -3.16
C GLY A 67 2.07 -2.45 -3.92
N GLY A 68 1.92 -3.73 -3.54
CA GLY A 68 1.00 -4.69 -4.14
C GLY A 68 -0.45 -4.54 -3.68
N ALA A 69 -1.34 -5.35 -4.27
CA ALA A 69 -2.73 -5.45 -3.87
C ALA A 69 -2.87 -6.13 -2.51
N VAL A 70 -3.80 -5.64 -1.70
CA VAL A 70 -4.22 -6.26 -0.44
C VAL A 70 -5.72 -6.54 -0.48
N PHE A 71 -6.13 -7.62 0.18
CA PHE A 71 -7.53 -7.91 0.48
C PHE A 71 -7.76 -7.72 1.98
N ASP A 72 -8.80 -6.99 2.30
CA ASP A 72 -9.26 -6.78 3.67
C ASP A 72 -10.75 -7.11 3.77
N ASP A 73 -11.14 -7.56 4.94
CA ASP A 73 -12.54 -7.76 5.36
C ASP A 73 -12.70 -7.30 6.82
N LEU A 74 -13.85 -7.61 7.42
CA LEU A 74 -14.11 -7.25 8.83
C LEU A 74 -13.16 -7.93 9.83
N GLY A 75 -12.39 -8.94 9.41
CA GLY A 75 -11.34 -9.58 10.20
C GLY A 75 -9.98 -8.86 10.15
N ASN A 76 -9.85 -7.81 9.34
CA ASN A 76 -8.65 -6.99 9.25
C ASN A 76 -8.83 -5.66 10.00
N MET A 77 -7.78 -5.22 10.69
CA MET A 77 -7.66 -3.85 11.17
C MET A 77 -6.56 -3.14 10.37
N SER A 78 -6.89 -2.04 9.74
CA SER A 78 -5.91 -1.16 9.12
C SER A 78 -5.48 -0.08 10.12
N PHE A 79 -4.20 0.30 10.05
CA PHE A 79 -3.65 1.38 10.87
C PHE A 79 -2.81 2.32 10.02
N SER A 80 -2.74 3.59 10.42
CA SER A 80 -1.80 4.53 9.81
C SER A 80 -1.23 5.53 10.80
N PHE A 81 0.00 5.96 10.51
CA PHE A 81 0.69 7.03 11.20
C PHE A 81 0.96 8.17 10.23
N VAL A 82 0.69 9.40 10.66
CA VAL A 82 1.12 10.63 9.98
C VAL A 82 2.09 11.36 10.88
N LYS A 83 3.29 11.62 10.37
CA LYS A 83 4.39 12.29 11.07
C LYS A 83 5.05 13.35 10.18
N LYS A 84 5.84 14.23 10.76
CA LYS A 84 6.75 15.07 9.98
C LYS A 84 7.79 14.21 9.27
N ARG A 85 8.22 14.64 8.09
CA ARG A 85 9.14 13.87 7.23
C ARG A 85 10.54 13.69 7.85
N ASP A 86 10.97 14.63 8.66
CA ASP A 86 12.25 14.59 9.39
C ASP A 86 12.25 13.62 10.57
N GLU A 87 11.06 13.21 11.04
CA GLU A 87 10.90 12.23 12.12
C GLU A 87 10.91 10.77 11.65
N VAL A 88 10.74 10.52 10.34
CA VAL A 88 10.67 9.18 9.75
C VAL A 88 11.37 9.13 8.41
N GLN A 89 12.41 8.32 8.29
CA GLN A 89 13.04 8.03 7.01
C GLN A 89 12.10 7.22 6.11
N PHE A 90 11.96 7.62 4.86
CA PHE A 90 11.16 6.88 3.88
C PHE A 90 11.73 5.46 3.69
N GLY A 91 10.87 4.45 3.83
CA GLY A 91 11.27 3.03 3.76
C GLY A 91 11.66 2.42 5.10
N ASP A 92 11.73 3.19 6.19
CA ASP A 92 11.99 2.67 7.54
C ASP A 92 10.70 2.13 8.18
N TYR A 93 10.26 1.01 7.66
CA TYR A 93 9.05 0.33 8.15
C TYR A 93 9.25 -0.26 9.55
N GLN A 94 10.48 -0.63 9.91
CA GLN A 94 10.78 -1.23 11.20
C GLN A 94 10.43 -0.27 12.34
N ASN A 95 10.94 0.96 12.30
CA ASN A 95 10.67 1.97 13.33
C ASN A 95 9.19 2.36 13.42
N VAL A 96 8.49 2.38 12.28
CA VAL A 96 7.07 2.77 12.28
C VAL A 96 6.17 1.67 12.84
N THR A 97 6.53 0.41 12.65
CA THR A 97 5.73 -0.74 13.12
C THR A 97 6.12 -1.23 14.51
N GLU A 98 7.23 -0.76 15.06
CA GLU A 98 7.70 -1.17 16.39
C GLU A 98 6.64 -1.02 17.50
N PRO A 99 5.86 0.07 17.59
CA PRO A 99 4.81 0.19 18.62
C PRO A 99 3.74 -0.91 18.49
N ILE A 100 3.36 -1.28 17.26
CA ILE A 100 2.39 -2.35 17.01
C ILE A 100 2.97 -3.70 17.45
N LEU A 101 4.23 -3.98 17.10
CA LEU A 101 4.90 -5.22 17.51
C LEU A 101 5.02 -5.30 19.04
N ALA A 102 5.40 -4.22 19.71
CA ALA A 102 5.50 -4.18 21.17
C ALA A 102 4.15 -4.46 21.85
N ALA A 103 3.04 -3.91 21.34
CA ALA A 103 1.70 -4.19 21.83
C ALA A 103 1.31 -5.66 21.59
N LEU A 104 1.55 -6.19 20.39
CA LEU A 104 1.27 -7.61 20.08
C LEU A 104 2.09 -8.58 20.95
N HIS A 105 3.34 -8.26 21.26
CA HIS A 105 4.16 -9.06 22.18
C HIS A 105 3.56 -9.12 23.58
N LYS A 106 3.08 -8.00 24.13
CA LYS A 106 2.38 -7.97 25.43
C LYS A 106 1.13 -8.83 25.41
N MET A 107 0.40 -8.79 24.29
CA MET A 107 -0.83 -9.56 24.07
C MET A 107 -0.55 -11.07 23.80
N GLY A 108 0.71 -11.48 23.65
CA GLY A 108 1.09 -12.90 23.55
C GLY A 108 1.75 -13.32 22.24
N ALA A 109 1.65 -12.53 21.17
CA ALA A 109 2.28 -12.85 19.89
C ALA A 109 3.80 -12.54 19.90
N THR A 110 4.54 -13.16 20.83
CA THR A 110 5.96 -12.87 21.12
C THR A 110 6.92 -13.18 19.97
N GLN A 111 6.48 -13.96 18.97
CA GLN A 111 7.27 -14.32 17.79
C GLN A 111 6.99 -13.39 16.59
N ALA A 112 6.12 -12.38 16.77
CA ALA A 112 5.86 -11.37 15.75
C ALA A 112 7.10 -10.50 15.57
N GLN A 113 7.49 -10.27 14.32
CA GLN A 113 8.69 -9.50 13.97
C GLN A 113 8.55 -8.79 12.62
N SER A 114 9.30 -7.72 12.43
CA SER A 114 9.45 -7.11 11.12
C SER A 114 10.35 -7.98 10.23
N GLY A 115 10.07 -7.99 8.92
CA GLY A 115 10.87 -8.75 7.97
C GLY A 115 10.59 -8.38 6.52
N GLY A 116 11.42 -8.89 5.62
CA GLY A 116 11.31 -8.55 4.22
C GLY A 116 11.52 -7.05 3.97
N ARG A 117 10.77 -6.49 3.02
CA ARG A 117 10.86 -5.08 2.65
C ARG A 117 9.98 -4.19 3.54
N ASN A 118 8.77 -4.64 3.86
CA ASN A 118 7.70 -3.83 4.44
C ASN A 118 6.62 -4.66 5.16
N ASP A 119 6.95 -5.87 5.60
CA ASP A 119 5.98 -6.83 6.12
C ASP A 119 6.26 -7.16 7.59
N LEU A 120 5.21 -7.62 8.30
CA LEU A 120 5.35 -8.25 9.61
C LEU A 120 5.02 -9.74 9.49
N TYR A 121 5.80 -10.54 10.19
CA TYR A 121 5.74 -12.00 10.17
C TYR A 121 5.60 -12.58 11.56
N ILE A 122 4.96 -13.73 11.64
CA ILE A 122 4.95 -14.60 12.82
C ILE A 122 5.18 -16.03 12.35
N ASN A 123 6.17 -16.72 12.90
CA ASN A 123 6.58 -18.07 12.48
C ASN A 123 6.84 -18.19 10.96
N GLY A 124 7.37 -17.14 10.34
CA GLY A 124 7.64 -17.11 8.90
C GLY A 124 6.42 -16.84 8.02
N LEU A 125 5.22 -16.66 8.59
CA LEU A 125 3.99 -16.33 7.88
C LEU A 125 3.69 -14.84 8.04
N LYS A 126 3.35 -14.18 6.94
CA LYS A 126 3.01 -12.76 6.93
C LYS A 126 1.63 -12.52 7.53
N PHE A 127 1.51 -11.54 8.43
CA PHE A 127 0.22 -11.10 8.98
C PHE A 127 -0.05 -9.60 8.81
N SER A 128 0.93 -8.85 8.30
CA SER A 128 0.79 -7.42 8.02
C SER A 128 1.63 -7.02 6.80
N GLY A 129 1.09 -6.16 5.96
CA GLY A 129 1.81 -5.49 4.90
C GLY A 129 1.71 -3.98 5.08
N ASN A 130 2.81 -3.26 4.83
CA ASN A 130 2.90 -1.83 5.09
C ASN A 130 3.31 -1.05 3.84
N ALA A 131 2.91 0.21 3.77
CA ALA A 131 3.27 1.12 2.69
C ALA A 131 3.50 2.52 3.24
N MET A 132 4.34 3.31 2.55
CA MET A 132 4.60 4.71 2.89
C MET A 132 4.33 5.63 1.70
N TYR A 133 3.98 6.85 2.03
CA TYR A 133 3.87 7.96 1.08
C TYR A 133 4.34 9.25 1.76
N SER A 134 5.13 10.05 1.04
CA SER A 134 5.63 11.32 1.57
C SER A 134 5.28 12.46 0.63
N LYS A 135 4.77 13.56 1.19
CA LYS A 135 4.41 14.79 0.49
C LYS A 135 4.37 15.97 1.47
N ASN A 136 4.70 17.17 1.02
CA ASN A 136 4.56 18.41 1.79
C ASN A 136 5.20 18.34 3.18
N ASN A 137 6.42 17.83 3.27
CA ASN A 137 7.16 17.63 4.52
C ASN A 137 6.46 16.72 5.55
N ARG A 138 5.59 15.83 5.09
CA ARG A 138 4.90 14.82 5.90
C ARG A 138 5.15 13.44 5.36
N THR A 139 5.19 12.45 6.24
CA THR A 139 5.23 11.02 5.90
C THR A 139 4.02 10.34 6.50
N TYR A 140 3.30 9.65 5.65
CA TYR A 140 2.20 8.79 5.97
C TYR A 140 2.64 7.34 5.79
N SER A 141 2.47 6.55 6.82
CA SER A 141 2.75 5.12 6.80
C SER A 141 1.50 4.38 7.23
N HIS A 142 1.04 3.44 6.43
CA HIS A 142 -0.11 2.64 6.76
C HIS A 142 0.14 1.14 6.54
N GLY A 143 -0.60 0.33 7.27
CA GLY A 143 -0.49 -1.11 7.22
C GLY A 143 -1.81 -1.81 7.49
N THR A 144 -1.87 -3.06 7.07
CA THR A 144 -2.93 -4.00 7.42
C THR A 144 -2.49 -4.83 8.63
N LEU A 145 -3.41 -5.26 9.46
CA LEU A 145 -3.20 -6.20 10.55
C LEU A 145 -4.27 -7.29 10.47
N MET A 146 -3.88 -8.44 9.94
CA MET A 146 -4.77 -9.58 9.72
C MET A 146 -5.06 -10.24 11.06
N TYR A 147 -6.20 -9.86 11.68
CA TYR A 147 -6.61 -10.42 12.96
C TYR A 147 -7.34 -11.75 12.77
N ASP A 148 -8.42 -11.76 12.00
CA ASP A 148 -9.26 -12.94 11.70
C ASP A 148 -9.88 -12.87 10.29
N VAL A 149 -9.06 -12.55 9.28
CA VAL A 149 -9.43 -12.39 7.88
C VAL A 149 -9.79 -13.73 7.25
N ASP A 150 -10.79 -13.76 6.37
CA ASP A 150 -11.07 -14.94 5.54
C ASP A 150 -9.99 -15.13 4.46
N LEU A 151 -8.98 -15.92 4.80
CA LEU A 151 -7.86 -16.23 3.90
C LEU A 151 -8.26 -17.10 2.70
N SER A 152 -9.49 -17.65 2.67
CA SER A 152 -9.93 -18.55 1.59
C SER A 152 -10.14 -17.84 0.26
N VAL A 153 -10.35 -16.54 0.28
CA VAL A 153 -10.65 -15.72 -0.91
C VAL A 153 -9.41 -15.24 -1.65
N LEU A 154 -8.23 -15.23 -0.99
CA LEU A 154 -7.01 -14.61 -1.53
C LEU A 154 -6.57 -15.19 -2.88
N ASP A 155 -6.61 -16.52 -3.04
CA ASP A 155 -6.21 -17.20 -4.28
C ASP A 155 -7.18 -16.95 -5.45
N ARG A 156 -8.40 -16.44 -5.17
CA ARG A 156 -9.43 -16.16 -6.17
C ARG A 156 -9.42 -14.70 -6.64
N ILE A 157 -8.90 -13.79 -5.83
CA ILE A 157 -8.88 -12.36 -6.11
C ILE A 157 -7.74 -11.99 -7.05
N LEU A 158 -6.58 -12.59 -6.83
CA LEU A 158 -5.36 -12.26 -7.58
C LEU A 158 -5.30 -13.07 -8.88
N THR A 159 -5.19 -12.37 -9.99
CA THR A 159 -4.81 -13.00 -11.26
C THR A 159 -3.35 -13.43 -11.16
N VAL A 160 -3.10 -14.74 -11.27
CA VAL A 160 -1.73 -15.25 -11.23
C VAL A 160 -1.05 -14.86 -12.54
N SER A 161 -0.08 -13.96 -12.51
CA SER A 161 0.69 -13.60 -13.71
C SER A 161 1.36 -14.84 -14.31
N LYS A 162 1.47 -14.88 -15.65
CA LYS A 162 2.15 -15.99 -16.38
C LYS A 162 3.56 -16.25 -15.86
N GLU A 163 4.25 -15.24 -15.36
CA GLU A 163 5.58 -15.32 -14.76
C GLU A 163 5.59 -16.04 -13.41
N LYS A 164 4.53 -15.91 -12.60
CA LYS A 164 4.34 -16.70 -11.37
C LYS A 164 4.04 -18.18 -11.70
N ILE A 165 3.35 -18.45 -12.82
CA ILE A 165 3.06 -19.83 -13.27
C ILE A 165 4.34 -20.50 -13.80
N ALA A 166 5.23 -19.77 -14.46
CA ALA A 166 6.47 -20.31 -15.01
C ALA A 166 7.50 -20.73 -13.94
N SER A 167 7.47 -20.14 -12.76
CA SER A 167 8.25 -20.60 -11.62
C SER A 167 7.46 -21.70 -10.88
N LYS A 168 7.74 -22.97 -11.17
CA LYS A 168 7.14 -24.17 -10.53
C LYS A 168 7.22 -24.22 -8.99
N ALA A 169 7.69 -23.17 -8.33
CA ALA A 169 7.98 -23.09 -6.90
C ALA A 169 7.26 -21.98 -6.15
N THR A 170 6.30 -21.24 -6.75
CA THR A 170 5.61 -20.18 -6.00
C THR A 170 4.46 -20.80 -5.21
N PRO A 171 4.54 -20.89 -3.85
CA PRO A 171 3.43 -21.34 -3.03
C PRO A 171 2.23 -20.41 -3.24
N SER A 172 1.01 -20.97 -3.11
CA SER A 172 -0.24 -20.18 -3.02
C SER A 172 -0.05 -19.00 -2.05
N VAL A 173 -0.58 -17.82 -2.37
CA VAL A 173 -0.51 -16.63 -1.49
C VAL A 173 -1.04 -16.98 -0.10
N LYS A 174 -2.11 -17.76 -0.02
CA LYS A 174 -2.71 -18.27 1.23
C LYS A 174 -1.71 -19.04 2.11
N LYS A 175 -0.74 -19.76 1.53
CA LYS A 175 0.25 -20.54 2.30
C LYS A 175 1.31 -19.68 2.98
N ASN A 176 1.42 -18.40 2.60
CA ASN A 176 2.44 -17.49 3.10
C ASN A 176 1.90 -16.45 4.09
N VAL A 177 0.60 -16.52 4.41
CA VAL A 177 -0.07 -15.56 5.29
C VAL A 177 -0.76 -16.25 6.47
N THR A 178 -1.00 -15.51 7.54
CA THR A 178 -1.72 -15.98 8.72
C THR A 178 -2.46 -14.85 9.40
N ASN A 179 -3.45 -15.20 10.23
CA ASN A 179 -4.10 -14.28 11.15
C ASN A 179 -3.37 -14.28 12.51
N VAL A 180 -3.28 -13.12 13.15
CA VAL A 180 -2.58 -12.99 14.44
C VAL A 180 -3.38 -13.53 15.62
N ARG A 181 -4.71 -13.62 15.51
CA ARG A 181 -5.62 -14.06 16.61
C ARG A 181 -5.17 -15.33 17.29
N GLY A 182 -4.79 -16.35 16.54
CA GLY A 182 -4.37 -17.66 17.09
C GLY A 182 -3.04 -17.65 17.85
N TYR A 183 -2.28 -16.56 17.79
CA TYR A 183 -0.99 -16.41 18.50
C TYR A 183 -1.11 -15.54 19.75
N LEU A 184 -2.27 -14.94 19.98
CA LEU A 184 -2.53 -14.14 21.18
C LEU A 184 -2.89 -15.04 22.35
N LYS A 185 -2.72 -14.52 23.58
CA LYS A 185 -3.21 -15.17 24.78
C LYS A 185 -4.75 -15.30 24.73
N PRO A 186 -5.35 -16.30 25.38
CA PRO A 186 -6.80 -16.54 25.32
C PRO A 186 -7.65 -15.31 25.64
N GLU A 187 -7.24 -14.50 26.61
CA GLU A 187 -7.93 -13.27 27.01
C GLU A 187 -7.96 -12.18 25.92
N TYR A 188 -7.11 -12.27 24.89
CA TYR A 188 -7.03 -11.34 23.75
C TYR A 188 -7.56 -11.92 22.44
N GLN A 189 -8.12 -13.14 22.47
CA GLN A 189 -8.75 -13.78 21.31
C GLN A 189 -10.23 -13.41 21.23
N PHE A 190 -10.50 -12.15 20.97
CA PHE A 190 -11.86 -11.60 20.87
C PHE A 190 -12.61 -12.18 19.66
N GLU A 191 -13.94 -12.24 19.75
CA GLU A 191 -14.82 -12.63 18.63
C GLU A 191 -14.97 -11.52 17.61
N ARG A 192 -14.83 -10.25 18.03
CA ARG A 192 -14.97 -9.07 17.18
C ARG A 192 -13.63 -8.37 17.00
N THR A 193 -13.33 -7.97 15.76
CA THR A 193 -12.11 -7.22 15.44
C THR A 193 -12.09 -5.84 16.12
N GLU A 194 -13.27 -5.24 16.37
CA GLU A 194 -13.37 -3.98 17.10
C GLU A 194 -12.88 -4.10 18.54
N ASP A 195 -13.19 -5.19 19.23
CA ASP A 195 -12.74 -5.42 20.60
C ASP A 195 -11.21 -5.64 20.65
N PHE A 196 -10.67 -6.34 19.65
CA PHE A 196 -9.22 -6.46 19.47
C PHE A 196 -8.57 -5.10 19.19
N ARG A 197 -9.16 -4.29 18.30
CA ARG A 197 -8.69 -2.93 17.99
C ARG A 197 -8.62 -2.08 19.27
N ASP A 198 -9.67 -2.09 20.06
CA ASP A 198 -9.78 -1.27 21.26
C ASP A 198 -8.75 -1.71 22.31
N GLN A 199 -8.55 -3.00 22.47
CA GLN A 199 -7.52 -3.54 23.37
C GLN A 199 -6.10 -3.21 22.87
N LEU A 200 -5.84 -3.34 21.55
CA LEU A 200 -4.54 -2.96 20.98
C LEU A 200 -4.23 -1.47 21.20
N LEU A 201 -5.23 -0.60 21.08
CA LEU A 201 -5.09 0.82 21.41
C LEU A 201 -4.77 1.00 22.91
N CYS A 202 -5.43 0.29 23.81
CA CYS A 202 -5.09 0.34 25.24
C CYS A 202 -3.64 -0.06 25.49
N GLU A 203 -3.13 -1.10 24.84
CA GLU A 203 -1.74 -1.53 24.98
C GLU A 203 -0.74 -0.51 24.40
N LEU A 204 -1.09 0.10 23.26
CA LEU A 204 -0.27 1.14 22.62
C LEU A 204 -0.12 2.39 23.49
N TYR A 205 -1.20 2.82 24.12
CA TYR A 205 -1.21 4.01 24.98
C TYR A 205 -0.88 3.72 26.44
N GLY A 206 -0.78 2.45 26.84
CA GLY A 206 -0.51 2.04 28.21
C GLY A 206 -1.63 2.38 29.19
N VAL A 207 -2.89 2.35 28.73
CA VAL A 207 -4.11 2.65 29.49
C VAL A 207 -4.97 1.42 29.68
N LYS A 208 -5.87 1.45 30.66
CA LYS A 208 -6.79 0.33 30.93
C LYS A 208 -8.08 0.43 30.11
N SER A 209 -8.43 1.63 29.65
CA SER A 209 -9.63 1.91 28.87
C SER A 209 -9.41 3.09 27.95
N LEU A 210 -10.04 3.09 26.77
CA LEU A 210 -10.00 4.20 25.81
C LEU A 210 -10.62 5.49 26.38
N THR A 211 -11.46 5.40 27.41
CA THR A 211 -12.00 6.58 28.11
C THR A 211 -10.91 7.44 28.75
N GLU A 212 -9.75 6.85 29.11
CA GLU A 212 -8.62 7.57 29.70
C GLU A 212 -7.86 8.46 28.70
N ILE A 213 -8.04 8.21 27.40
CA ILE A 213 -7.40 8.94 26.32
C ILE A 213 -8.40 9.64 25.39
N LYS A 214 -9.65 9.82 25.84
CA LYS A 214 -10.71 10.44 25.03
C LYS A 214 -10.39 11.89 24.65
N ASP A 215 -9.65 12.59 25.45
CA ASP A 215 -9.16 13.94 25.20
C ASP A 215 -8.11 14.03 24.09
N LYS A 216 -7.49 12.90 23.73
CA LYS A 216 -6.54 12.79 22.61
C LYS A 216 -7.22 12.45 21.28
N GLU A 217 -8.52 12.25 21.29
CA GLU A 217 -9.28 11.89 20.10
C GLU A 217 -9.47 13.12 19.20
N LEU A 218 -9.04 13.02 17.93
CA LEU A 218 -9.22 14.08 16.95
C LEU A 218 -10.67 14.12 16.48
N ALA A 219 -11.38 15.20 16.82
CA ALA A 219 -12.73 15.44 16.33
C ALA A 219 -12.70 16.16 14.98
N LEU A 220 -13.31 15.56 13.96
CA LEU A 220 -13.49 16.20 12.65
C LEU A 220 -14.61 17.26 12.73
N THR A 221 -14.32 18.46 12.22
CA THR A 221 -15.33 19.52 12.05
C THR A 221 -16.26 19.19 10.87
N GLN A 222 -17.34 19.96 10.73
CA GLN A 222 -18.23 19.84 9.57
C GLN A 222 -17.50 20.15 8.26
N ALA A 223 -16.64 21.16 8.25
CA ALA A 223 -15.82 21.51 7.09
C ALA A 223 -14.84 20.40 6.68
N ASP A 224 -14.24 19.71 7.66
CA ASP A 224 -13.38 18.54 7.40
C ASP A 224 -14.19 17.42 6.73
N ARG A 225 -15.39 17.12 7.26
CA ARG A 225 -16.26 16.08 6.71
C ARG A 225 -16.69 16.37 5.27
N GLU A 226 -17.02 17.62 4.97
CA GLU A 226 -17.37 18.07 3.61
C GLU A 226 -16.18 17.95 2.65
N ALA A 227 -14.99 18.33 3.09
CA ALA A 227 -13.76 18.19 2.30
C ALA A 227 -13.39 16.74 2.06
N ILE A 228 -13.55 15.87 3.06
CA ILE A 228 -13.35 14.42 2.95
C ILE A 228 -14.36 13.81 1.97
N GLN A 229 -15.64 14.19 2.07
CA GLN A 229 -16.68 13.72 1.15
C GLN A 229 -16.37 14.13 -0.29
N LYS A 230 -15.95 15.36 -0.52
CA LYS A 230 -15.52 15.83 -1.82
C LYS A 230 -14.34 14.99 -2.37
N LEU A 231 -13.34 14.71 -1.54
CA LEU A 231 -12.21 13.87 -1.93
C LEU A 231 -12.63 12.42 -2.23
N PHE A 232 -13.58 11.88 -1.48
CA PHE A 232 -14.19 10.58 -1.75
C PHE A 232 -14.84 10.57 -3.14
N ASP A 233 -15.71 11.54 -3.46
CA ASP A 233 -16.46 11.59 -4.71
C ASP A 233 -15.54 11.83 -5.92
N GLU A 234 -14.60 12.76 -5.82
CA GLU A 234 -13.72 13.14 -6.92
C GLU A 234 -12.60 12.14 -7.19
N LYS A 235 -12.23 11.33 -6.19
CA LYS A 235 -11.06 10.44 -6.30
C LYS A 235 -11.38 8.99 -5.94
N TYR A 236 -11.65 8.67 -4.67
CA TYR A 236 -11.68 7.29 -4.20
C TYR A 236 -12.87 6.47 -4.67
N ALA A 237 -13.98 7.13 -5.03
CA ALA A 237 -15.13 6.52 -5.67
C ALA A 237 -15.14 6.69 -7.21
N ASN A 238 -14.08 7.28 -7.78
CA ASN A 238 -14.00 7.59 -9.20
C ASN A 238 -13.21 6.52 -9.96
N ASP A 239 -13.81 5.94 -10.97
CA ASP A 239 -13.21 4.89 -11.81
C ASP A 239 -11.93 5.35 -12.52
N ALA A 240 -11.82 6.63 -12.89
CA ALA A 240 -10.61 7.17 -13.50
C ALA A 240 -9.40 7.10 -12.56
N TRP A 241 -9.60 7.24 -11.24
CA TRP A 241 -8.55 7.02 -10.26
C TRP A 241 -8.27 5.53 -10.03
N ILE A 242 -9.32 4.72 -9.91
CA ILE A 242 -9.22 3.30 -9.55
C ILE A 242 -8.53 2.52 -10.68
N PHE A 243 -8.99 2.69 -11.91
CA PHE A 243 -8.52 1.92 -13.06
C PHE A 243 -7.39 2.62 -13.82
N GLY A 244 -7.38 3.96 -13.83
CA GLY A 244 -6.49 4.76 -14.65
C GLY A 244 -6.75 4.58 -16.16
N GLU A 245 -5.92 5.20 -16.98
CA GLU A 245 -5.88 4.93 -18.40
C GLU A 245 -4.96 3.74 -18.69
N ALA A 246 -5.45 2.73 -19.39
CA ALA A 246 -4.67 1.60 -19.87
C ALA A 246 -4.63 1.62 -21.42
N PRO A 247 -3.82 2.49 -22.06
CA PRO A 247 -3.66 2.50 -23.50
C PRO A 247 -2.96 1.22 -23.99
N ALA A 248 -3.20 0.83 -25.25
CA ALA A 248 -2.43 -0.23 -25.89
C ALA A 248 -1.00 0.27 -26.14
N PHE A 249 0.00 -0.49 -25.73
CA PHE A 249 1.41 -0.18 -25.96
C PHE A 249 2.07 -1.27 -26.82
N GLU A 250 3.00 -0.86 -27.68
CA GLU A 250 3.73 -1.76 -28.58
C GLU A 250 4.89 -2.49 -27.88
N TYR A 251 5.56 -1.81 -26.95
CA TYR A 251 6.67 -2.35 -26.20
C TYR A 251 6.29 -2.52 -24.73
N ASN A 252 6.55 -3.69 -24.20
CA ASN A 252 6.31 -4.01 -22.80
C ASN A 252 7.58 -4.63 -22.20
N LYS A 253 8.14 -3.98 -21.20
CA LYS A 253 9.33 -4.42 -20.45
C LYS A 253 8.96 -4.63 -19.01
N ARG A 254 8.67 -5.88 -18.63
CA ARG A 254 8.25 -6.26 -17.29
C ARG A 254 9.27 -7.18 -16.65
N THR A 255 9.74 -6.83 -15.47
CA THR A 255 10.64 -7.66 -14.69
C THR A 255 10.42 -7.51 -13.19
N ARG A 256 10.84 -8.53 -12.43
CA ARG A 256 10.90 -8.46 -10.97
C ARG A 256 12.33 -8.19 -10.54
N ILE A 257 12.54 -7.07 -9.86
CA ILE A 257 13.86 -6.63 -9.39
C ILE A 257 13.91 -6.84 -7.86
N ALA A 258 14.99 -7.48 -7.38
CA ALA A 258 15.20 -7.71 -5.96
C ALA A 258 15.20 -6.35 -5.22
N SER A 259 14.61 -6.31 -4.00
CA SER A 259 14.45 -5.10 -3.17
C SER A 259 13.58 -3.97 -3.77
N VAL A 260 13.15 -4.06 -5.02
CA VAL A 260 12.24 -3.08 -5.69
C VAL A 260 10.82 -3.61 -5.79
N GLY A 261 10.64 -4.75 -6.42
CA GLY A 261 9.35 -5.34 -6.78
C GLY A 261 9.24 -5.55 -8.29
N ILE A 262 8.01 -5.65 -8.78
CA ILE A 262 7.72 -5.70 -10.22
C ILE A 262 7.78 -4.28 -10.77
N VAL A 263 8.49 -4.11 -11.88
CA VAL A 263 8.50 -2.89 -12.70
C VAL A 263 8.09 -3.28 -14.11
N ASP A 264 7.01 -2.67 -14.61
CA ASP A 264 6.42 -2.92 -15.93
C ASP A 264 6.40 -1.59 -16.70
N VAL A 265 7.31 -1.43 -17.64
CA VAL A 265 7.42 -0.23 -18.48
C VAL A 265 6.79 -0.51 -19.84
N LYS A 266 5.80 0.28 -20.20
CA LYS A 266 5.08 0.21 -21.47
C LYS A 266 5.40 1.45 -22.30
N LEU A 267 5.83 1.26 -23.55
CA LEU A 267 6.27 2.31 -24.44
C LEU A 267 5.63 2.20 -25.82
N ASN A 268 5.32 3.35 -26.43
CA ASN A 268 5.12 3.48 -27.87
C ASN A 268 6.30 4.25 -28.45
N VAL A 269 6.86 3.74 -29.54
CA VAL A 269 7.99 4.38 -30.22
C VAL A 269 7.59 4.71 -31.66
N VAL A 270 7.64 5.99 -32.01
CA VAL A 270 7.31 6.47 -33.36
C VAL A 270 8.51 7.25 -33.90
N HIS A 271 8.97 6.86 -35.08
CA HIS A 271 10.16 7.44 -35.74
C HIS A 271 11.38 7.50 -34.82
N GLY A 272 11.61 6.41 -34.05
CA GLY A 272 12.75 6.25 -33.13
C GLY A 272 12.65 7.11 -31.84
N LYS A 273 11.53 7.78 -31.59
CA LYS A 273 11.27 8.54 -30.36
C LYS A 273 10.14 7.94 -29.56
N ILE A 274 10.24 7.98 -28.25
CA ILE A 274 9.18 7.57 -27.33
C ILE A 274 8.02 8.54 -27.46
N SER A 275 6.89 8.09 -28.00
CA SER A 275 5.68 8.91 -28.18
C SER A 275 4.73 8.81 -26.98
N ALA A 276 4.78 7.69 -26.25
CA ALA A 276 4.05 7.48 -24.99
C ALA A 276 4.82 6.52 -24.08
N ALA A 277 4.73 6.73 -22.79
CA ALA A 277 5.30 5.85 -21.76
C ALA A 277 4.33 5.73 -20.58
N LYS A 278 4.25 4.53 -20.00
CA LYS A 278 3.57 4.26 -18.72
C LYS A 278 4.40 3.26 -17.93
N ILE A 279 4.46 3.46 -16.63
CA ILE A 279 5.20 2.58 -15.71
C ILE A 279 4.24 2.08 -14.63
N PHE A 280 4.10 0.76 -14.54
CA PHE A 280 3.25 0.05 -13.58
C PHE A 280 4.11 -0.85 -12.69
N GLY A 281 3.56 -1.27 -11.54
CA GLY A 281 4.21 -2.24 -10.69
C GLY A 281 3.79 -2.18 -9.23
N ASP A 282 4.44 -3.03 -8.42
CA ASP A 282 4.23 -3.12 -6.98
C ASP A 282 5.37 -2.45 -6.18
N PHE A 283 6.07 -1.51 -6.82
CA PHE A 283 7.14 -0.73 -6.21
C PHE A 283 6.62 0.45 -5.38
N PHE A 284 7.49 0.99 -4.53
CA PHE A 284 7.28 2.23 -3.80
C PHE A 284 8.02 3.38 -4.46
N GLY A 285 7.61 4.62 -4.22
CA GLY A 285 8.29 5.82 -4.70
C GLY A 285 7.95 7.03 -3.85
N GLN A 286 8.86 7.99 -3.77
CA GLN A 286 8.66 9.26 -3.07
C GLN A 286 7.97 10.28 -3.99
N GLN A 287 8.22 10.20 -5.29
CA GLN A 287 7.62 11.05 -6.31
C GLN A 287 6.63 10.26 -7.19
N PRO A 288 5.66 10.93 -7.81
CA PRO A 288 4.75 10.30 -8.76
C PRO A 288 5.51 9.70 -9.94
N VAL A 289 5.30 8.41 -10.20
CA VAL A 289 5.98 7.69 -11.30
C VAL A 289 5.59 8.20 -12.69
N GLU A 290 4.45 8.87 -12.78
CA GLU A 290 3.98 9.54 -13.99
C GLU A 290 5.01 10.59 -14.48
N GLN A 291 5.68 11.27 -13.57
CA GLN A 291 6.74 12.25 -13.94
C GLN A 291 7.94 11.56 -14.60
N LEU A 292 8.30 10.34 -14.18
CA LEU A 292 9.31 9.54 -14.85
C LEU A 292 8.83 9.07 -16.24
N SER A 293 7.55 8.70 -16.36
CA SER A 293 6.93 8.36 -17.64
C SER A 293 6.94 9.54 -18.60
N ASP A 294 6.51 10.71 -18.15
CA ASP A 294 6.47 11.94 -18.94
C ASP A 294 7.89 12.40 -19.34
N PHE A 295 8.87 12.21 -18.44
CA PHE A 295 10.26 12.51 -18.74
C PHE A 295 10.82 11.69 -19.92
N LEU A 296 10.37 10.45 -20.10
CA LEU A 296 10.80 9.59 -21.20
C LEU A 296 10.19 10.03 -22.55
N VAL A 297 9.00 10.63 -22.54
CA VAL A 297 8.32 11.04 -23.77
C VAL A 297 9.15 12.08 -24.54
N GLY A 298 9.23 11.89 -25.86
CA GLY A 298 10.01 12.72 -26.77
C GLY A 298 11.51 12.37 -26.85
N LYS A 299 12.04 11.51 -25.97
CA LYS A 299 13.43 11.05 -26.03
C LYS A 299 13.61 10.04 -27.19
N GLU A 300 14.79 10.01 -27.77
CA GLU A 300 15.16 8.94 -28.70
C GLU A 300 15.26 7.61 -27.96
N TYR A 301 14.56 6.57 -28.46
CA TYR A 301 14.63 5.22 -27.90
C TYR A 301 15.92 4.52 -28.35
N ARG A 302 17.02 4.97 -27.81
CA ARG A 302 18.37 4.49 -28.07
C ARG A 302 19.15 4.54 -26.75
N PHE A 303 19.98 3.50 -26.51
CA PHE A 303 20.67 3.30 -25.23
C PHE A 303 21.41 4.56 -24.75
N GLU A 304 22.29 5.11 -25.59
CA GLU A 304 23.13 6.27 -25.23
C GLU A 304 22.29 7.54 -25.01
N ALA A 305 21.19 7.68 -25.74
CA ALA A 305 20.32 8.85 -25.61
C ALA A 305 19.55 8.81 -24.28
N ILE A 306 19.02 7.63 -23.90
CA ILE A 306 18.32 7.44 -22.62
C ILE A 306 19.32 7.50 -21.45
N GLU A 307 20.49 6.88 -21.55
CA GLU A 307 21.56 6.99 -20.55
C GLU A 307 21.92 8.45 -20.25
N LYS A 308 22.14 9.24 -21.30
CA LYS A 308 22.42 10.67 -21.18
C LYS A 308 21.26 11.43 -20.53
N ALA A 309 20.02 11.11 -20.89
CA ALA A 309 18.84 11.74 -20.31
C ALA A 309 18.70 11.40 -18.82
N LEU A 310 18.88 10.15 -18.44
CA LEU A 310 18.75 9.69 -17.05
C LEU A 310 19.75 10.36 -16.09
N LYS A 311 20.87 10.94 -16.58
CA LYS A 311 21.77 11.74 -15.74
C LYS A 311 21.13 13.02 -15.17
N GLN A 312 19.98 13.44 -15.71
CA GLN A 312 19.23 14.62 -15.26
C GLN A 312 18.24 14.34 -14.12
N ILE A 313 17.98 13.09 -13.81
CA ILE A 313 17.03 12.67 -12.77
C ILE A 313 17.57 11.48 -11.98
N LYS A 314 16.98 11.25 -10.82
CA LYS A 314 17.24 10.06 -10.00
C LYS A 314 16.02 9.14 -10.06
N VAL A 315 16.13 8.01 -10.77
CA VAL A 315 15.06 7.02 -10.87
C VAL A 315 14.61 6.53 -9.48
N SER A 316 15.52 6.43 -8.52
CA SER A 316 15.23 6.00 -7.15
C SER A 316 14.27 6.90 -6.37
N GLU A 317 14.03 8.13 -6.82
CA GLU A 317 13.00 9.00 -6.24
C GLU A 317 11.58 8.57 -6.67
N TYR A 318 11.45 7.99 -7.85
CA TYR A 318 10.19 7.52 -8.44
C TYR A 318 9.95 6.03 -8.17
N ILE A 319 11.01 5.23 -8.19
CA ILE A 319 10.98 3.79 -7.93
C ILE A 319 12.08 3.50 -6.89
N HIS A 320 11.66 3.38 -5.64
CA HIS A 320 12.58 3.21 -4.51
C HIS A 320 13.49 2.00 -4.70
N ASN A 321 14.78 2.17 -4.41
CA ASN A 321 15.85 1.18 -4.58
C ASN A 321 16.16 0.80 -6.04
N LEU A 322 15.61 1.48 -7.05
CA LEU A 322 15.98 1.26 -8.45
C LEU A 322 17.01 2.29 -8.89
N THR A 323 18.16 1.83 -9.36
CA THR A 323 19.20 2.72 -9.90
C THR A 323 18.88 3.17 -11.32
N ASN A 324 19.52 4.24 -11.79
CA ASN A 324 19.40 4.69 -13.18
C ASN A 324 19.90 3.61 -14.15
N GLU A 325 20.97 2.91 -13.77
CA GLU A 325 21.60 1.84 -14.53
C GLU A 325 20.66 0.63 -14.68
N ASP A 326 20.03 0.18 -13.58
CA ASP A 326 19.09 -0.93 -13.59
C ASP A 326 17.84 -0.60 -14.41
N PHE A 327 17.35 0.64 -14.30
CA PHE A 327 16.22 1.10 -15.12
C PHE A 327 16.57 1.17 -16.60
N LEU A 328 17.76 1.66 -16.94
CA LEU A 328 18.27 1.66 -18.30
C LEU A 328 18.37 0.23 -18.84
N ALA A 329 18.94 -0.69 -18.07
CA ALA A 329 19.04 -2.10 -18.44
C ALA A 329 17.64 -2.72 -18.67
N LEU A 330 16.65 -2.39 -17.84
CA LEU A 330 15.28 -2.84 -18.03
C LEU A 330 14.69 -2.36 -19.37
N LEU A 331 14.91 -1.09 -19.74
CA LEU A 331 14.35 -0.53 -20.97
C LEU A 331 14.89 -1.22 -22.24
N PHE A 332 16.10 -1.77 -22.19
CA PHE A 332 16.78 -2.38 -23.34
C PHE A 332 17.02 -3.90 -23.22
N SER A 333 16.38 -4.55 -22.22
CA SER A 333 16.40 -6.00 -21.99
C SER A 333 15.61 -6.80 -23.04
#